data_82521ee469d750963910461bc49f91f1
#
_entry.id   82521ee469d750963910461bc49f91f1
#
_cell.length_a   1.000
_cell.length_b   1.000
_cell.length_c   1.000
_cell.angle_alpha   90.00
_cell.angle_beta   90.00
_cell.angle_gamma   90.00
#
_symmetry.space_group_name_H-M   'P 1'
#
loop_
_entity.id
_entity.type
_entity.pdbx_description
1 polymer ?
#
loop_
_entity_poly.entity_id
_entity_poly.type
_entity_poly.pdbx_seq_one_letter_code
_entity_poly.pdbx_strand_id
1 'polypeptide(L)'
;MVIERGSVCWAELPEPSGSGPGYRRPVVVVQNDAFNRSRIRTVIVAALSSNAALADAPGNVLLRSRETGLPRDSVANVSQLVTLDRRFLVEPCGRVSPASMRRIESGLRVVLSL
;
A
#
# COMPACT_ATOMS: atom_id res chain seq x y z
N MET A 1 -3.02 8.75 -14.42
CA MET A 1 -2.78 8.87 -12.96
C MET A 1 -1.28 8.94 -12.69
N VAL A 2 -0.88 9.90 -11.91
CA VAL A 2 0.52 10.02 -11.48
C VAL A 2 0.74 9.09 -10.29
N ILE A 3 1.74 8.22 -10.38
CA ILE A 3 2.09 7.28 -9.32
C ILE A 3 3.28 7.83 -8.56
N GLU A 4 3.11 8.04 -7.27
CA GLU A 4 4.15 8.51 -6.37
C GLU A 4 4.21 7.64 -5.12
N ARG A 5 5.39 7.54 -4.53
CA ARG A 5 5.58 6.84 -3.26
C ARG A 5 4.71 7.50 -2.19
N GLY A 6 3.93 6.70 -1.49
CA GLY A 6 2.95 7.18 -0.52
C GLY A 6 1.56 7.43 -1.08
N SER A 7 1.37 7.37 -2.38
CA SER A 7 0.03 7.47 -2.97
C SER A 7 -0.84 6.31 -2.50
N VAL A 8 -2.09 6.63 -2.13
CA VAL A 8 -3.12 5.63 -1.80
C VAL A 8 -4.08 5.57 -2.98
N CYS A 9 -4.31 4.38 -3.49
CA CYS A 9 -5.21 4.16 -4.63
C CYS A 9 -5.91 2.82 -4.52
N TRP A 10 -7.03 2.72 -5.25
CA TRP A 10 -7.68 1.43 -5.45
C TRP A 10 -6.93 0.66 -6.51
N ALA A 11 -6.74 -0.62 -6.26
CA ALA A 11 -6.10 -1.53 -7.21
C ALA A 11 -7.01 -2.71 -7.50
N GLU A 12 -6.97 -3.18 -8.74
CA GLU A 12 -7.62 -4.42 -9.12
C GLU A 12 -6.59 -5.54 -9.07
N LEU A 13 -6.74 -6.40 -8.06
CA LEU A 13 -5.85 -7.52 -7.85
C LEU A 13 -6.47 -8.80 -8.40
N PRO A 14 -5.66 -9.81 -8.71
CA PRO A 14 -6.21 -11.09 -9.14
C PRO A 14 -6.98 -11.76 -7.99
N GLU A 15 -7.73 -12.81 -8.32
CA GLU A 15 -8.43 -13.61 -7.33
C GLU A 15 -7.45 -14.04 -6.23
N PRO A 16 -7.85 -13.92 -4.93
CA PRO A 16 -6.95 -14.28 -3.85
C PRO A 16 -6.51 -15.72 -3.91
N SER A 17 -5.22 -15.96 -3.62
CA SER A 17 -4.67 -17.29 -3.46
C SER A 17 -4.32 -17.47 -1.99
N GLY A 18 -5.01 -18.38 -1.30
CA GLY A 18 -4.83 -18.57 0.13
C GLY A 18 -5.14 -17.30 0.91
N SER A 19 -4.20 -16.86 1.75
CA SER A 19 -4.34 -15.67 2.59
C SER A 19 -3.83 -14.37 1.95
N GLY A 20 -3.49 -14.41 0.68
CA GLY A 20 -3.01 -13.22 -0.03
C GLY A 20 -4.13 -12.22 -0.34
N PRO A 21 -3.78 -10.96 -0.62
CA PRO A 21 -4.77 -9.97 -1.02
C PRO A 21 -5.31 -10.26 -2.42
N GLY A 22 -6.56 -9.85 -2.66
CA GLY A 22 -7.18 -10.05 -3.96
C GLY A 22 -8.34 -9.11 -4.21
N TYR A 23 -8.92 -9.20 -5.40
CA TYR A 23 -10.03 -8.38 -5.87
C TYR A 23 -9.72 -6.88 -5.83
N ARG A 24 -10.74 -6.03 -5.83
CA ARG A 24 -10.55 -4.58 -5.69
C ARG A 24 -10.20 -4.25 -4.24
N ARG A 25 -9.06 -3.60 -4.05
CA ARG A 25 -8.53 -3.33 -2.71
C ARG A 25 -7.73 -2.03 -2.71
N PRO A 26 -7.78 -1.27 -1.63
CA PRO A 26 -6.90 -0.11 -1.51
C PRO A 26 -5.46 -0.55 -1.21
N VAL A 27 -4.52 0.19 -1.78
CA VAL A 27 -3.09 -0.08 -1.62
C VAL A 27 -2.35 1.23 -1.41
N VAL A 28 -1.16 1.15 -0.83
CA VAL A 28 -0.24 2.27 -0.74
C VAL A 28 1.01 1.96 -1.56
N VAL A 29 1.43 2.91 -2.39
CA VAL A 29 2.63 2.76 -3.21
C VAL A 29 3.86 2.90 -2.32
N VAL A 30 4.70 1.88 -2.30
CA VAL A 30 5.94 1.89 -1.52
C VAL A 30 7.19 1.96 -2.40
N GLN A 31 7.04 1.78 -3.70
CA GLN A 31 8.13 1.79 -4.65
C GLN A 31 8.79 3.16 -4.73
N ASN A 32 10.12 3.16 -4.84
CA ASN A 32 10.93 4.37 -5.00
C ASN A 32 10.49 5.19 -6.20
N ASP A 33 10.42 6.52 -6.04
CA ASP A 33 9.95 7.43 -7.08
C ASP A 33 10.85 7.44 -8.32
N ALA A 34 12.12 7.13 -8.20
CA ALA A 34 12.99 6.99 -9.38
C ALA A 34 12.48 5.88 -10.30
N PHE A 35 11.95 4.80 -9.72
CA PHE A 35 11.32 3.71 -10.48
C PHE A 35 9.93 4.14 -10.97
N ASN A 36 9.17 4.83 -10.14
CA ASN A 36 7.84 5.31 -10.51
C ASN A 36 7.88 6.26 -11.71
N ARG A 37 8.95 7.05 -11.83
CA ARG A 37 9.15 7.97 -12.95
C ARG A 37 9.82 7.33 -14.16
N SER A 38 10.33 6.12 -14.02
CA SER A 38 10.97 5.39 -15.11
C SER A 38 9.94 4.75 -16.04
N ARG A 39 10.40 4.00 -17.02
CA ARG A 39 9.54 3.26 -17.96
C ARG A 39 9.13 1.89 -17.44
N ILE A 40 9.52 1.53 -16.23
CA ILE A 40 9.12 0.24 -15.65
C ILE A 40 7.59 0.16 -15.59
N ARG A 41 7.02 -0.96 -15.99
CA ARG A 41 5.58 -1.15 -16.08
C ARG A 41 4.95 -1.62 -14.79
N THR A 42 5.76 -2.04 -13.84
CA THR A 42 5.29 -2.58 -12.57
C THR A 42 5.46 -1.58 -11.43
N VAL A 43 4.68 -1.77 -10.39
CA VAL A 43 4.76 -0.96 -9.19
C VAL A 43 4.60 -1.86 -7.96
N ILE A 44 5.41 -1.61 -6.93
CA ILE A 44 5.34 -2.34 -5.67
C ILE A 44 4.46 -1.56 -4.71
N VAL A 45 3.45 -2.25 -4.19
CA VAL A 45 2.48 -1.66 -3.26
C VAL A 45 2.33 -2.56 -2.03
N ALA A 46 1.83 -1.98 -0.94
CA ALA A 46 1.40 -2.72 0.23
C ALA A 46 -0.13 -2.68 0.32
N ALA A 47 -0.76 -3.81 0.60
CA ALA A 47 -2.20 -3.89 0.74
C ALA A 47 -2.66 -3.15 1.99
N LEU A 48 -3.79 -2.44 1.88
CA LEU A 48 -4.46 -1.81 3.00
C LEU A 48 -5.69 -2.62 3.39
N SER A 49 -5.98 -2.67 4.68
CA SER A 49 -7.13 -3.39 5.21
C SER A 49 -7.88 -2.52 6.23
N SER A 50 -9.20 -2.58 6.21
CA SER A 50 -10.02 -1.93 7.25
C SER A 50 -10.13 -2.77 8.53
N ASN A 51 -9.53 -3.94 8.58
CA ASN A 51 -9.49 -4.76 9.79
C ASN A 51 -8.48 -4.19 10.78
N ALA A 52 -8.98 -3.46 11.77
CA ALA A 52 -8.14 -2.77 12.76
C ALA A 52 -7.28 -3.73 13.60
N ALA A 53 -7.69 -5.00 13.74
CA ALA A 53 -6.91 -5.98 14.49
C ALA A 53 -5.53 -6.24 13.87
N LEU A 54 -5.38 -5.99 12.57
CA LEU A 54 -4.10 -6.15 11.89
C LEU A 54 -3.05 -5.12 12.35
N ALA A 55 -3.46 -4.04 13.01
CA ALA A 55 -2.52 -3.04 13.53
C ALA A 55 -1.56 -3.62 14.58
N ASP A 56 -1.96 -4.72 15.22
CA ASP A 56 -1.13 -5.37 16.25
C ASP A 56 -0.03 -6.25 15.66
N ALA A 57 -0.10 -6.55 14.37
CA ALA A 57 0.95 -7.36 13.74
C ALA A 57 2.25 -6.55 13.60
N PRO A 58 3.43 -7.18 13.78
CA PRO A 58 4.70 -6.48 13.72
C PRO A 58 4.89 -5.70 12.41
N GLY A 59 5.25 -4.44 12.54
CA GLY A 59 5.54 -3.58 11.40
C GLY A 59 4.33 -2.95 10.73
N ASN A 60 3.11 -3.40 11.01
CA ASN A 60 1.91 -2.85 10.43
C ASN A 60 1.61 -1.45 10.99
N VAL A 61 1.00 -0.60 10.18
CA VAL A 61 0.79 0.82 10.49
C VAL A 61 -0.66 1.20 10.30
N LEU A 62 -1.27 1.78 11.35
CA LEU A 62 -2.62 2.34 11.26
C LEU A 62 -2.56 3.68 10.53
N LEU A 63 -3.40 3.84 9.54
CA LEU A 63 -3.54 5.05 8.73
C LEU A 63 -4.94 5.61 8.89
N ARG A 64 -5.05 6.90 9.21
CA ARG A 64 -6.35 7.55 9.40
C ARG A 64 -7.03 7.82 8.07
N SER A 65 -8.37 7.72 8.05
CA SER A 65 -9.15 7.93 6.84
C SER A 65 -8.96 9.33 6.27
N ARG A 66 -8.80 10.35 7.12
CA ARG A 66 -8.54 11.73 6.67
C ARG A 66 -7.25 11.87 5.87
N GLU A 67 -6.27 10.99 6.12
CA GLU A 67 -5.00 10.97 5.43
C GLU A 67 -5.08 10.19 4.12
N THR A 68 -5.67 9.01 4.17
CA THR A 68 -5.74 8.11 3.02
C THR A 68 -6.78 8.49 1.98
N GLY A 69 -7.82 9.20 2.40
CA GLY A 69 -8.98 9.46 1.55
C GLY A 69 -9.95 8.29 1.46
N LEU A 70 -9.71 7.23 2.25
CA LEU A 70 -10.61 6.07 2.30
C LEU A 70 -11.76 6.31 3.28
N PRO A 71 -12.89 5.59 3.13
CA PRO A 71 -14.04 5.77 4.03
C PRO A 71 -13.77 5.43 5.49
N ARG A 72 -12.80 4.55 5.77
CA ARG A 72 -12.45 4.09 7.12
C ARG A 72 -10.96 4.18 7.35
N ASP A 73 -10.57 4.19 8.64
CA ASP A 73 -9.19 3.97 9.01
C ASP A 73 -8.73 2.60 8.47
N SER A 74 -7.51 2.53 8.04
CA SER A 74 -6.95 1.34 7.40
C SER A 74 -5.60 1.00 7.99
N VAL A 75 -5.22 -0.26 7.88
CA VAL A 75 -3.90 -0.75 8.31
C VAL A 75 -3.08 -1.08 7.08
N ALA A 76 -1.89 -0.50 6.98
CA ALA A 76 -0.92 -0.91 5.97
C ALA A 76 -0.31 -2.24 6.41
N ASN A 77 -0.60 -3.28 5.65
CA ASN A 77 -0.13 -4.63 5.94
C ASN A 77 1.20 -4.86 5.22
N VAL A 78 2.29 -4.60 5.92
CA VAL A 78 3.63 -4.61 5.32
C VAL A 78 4.10 -5.99 4.89
N SER A 79 3.50 -7.05 5.41
CA SER A 79 3.80 -8.41 4.97
C SER A 79 3.07 -8.80 3.69
N GLN A 80 2.13 -7.98 3.22
CA GLN A 80 1.41 -8.23 1.98
C GLN A 80 1.81 -7.22 0.91
N LEU A 81 3.03 -7.37 0.43
CA LEU A 81 3.55 -6.61 -0.69
C LEU A 81 3.13 -7.29 -2.00
N VAL A 82 2.71 -6.48 -2.96
CA VAL A 82 2.30 -6.97 -4.27
C VAL A 82 3.02 -6.15 -5.32
N THR A 83 3.58 -6.82 -6.31
CA THR A 83 4.10 -6.19 -7.52
C THR A 83 3.05 -6.38 -8.61
N LEU A 84 2.54 -5.29 -9.15
CA LEU A 84 1.50 -5.36 -10.17
C LEU A 84 1.78 -4.40 -11.32
N ASP A 85 1.14 -4.67 -12.45
CA ASP A 85 1.19 -3.76 -13.59
C ASP A 85 0.49 -2.45 -13.21
N ARG A 86 1.05 -1.32 -13.60
CA ARG A 86 0.50 0.02 -13.30
C ARG A 86 -0.95 0.18 -13.71
N ARG A 87 -1.37 -0.48 -14.80
CA ARG A 87 -2.75 -0.39 -15.29
C ARG A 87 -3.79 -0.89 -14.28
N PHE A 88 -3.37 -1.67 -13.30
CA PHE A 88 -4.25 -2.17 -12.25
C PHE A 88 -4.46 -1.18 -11.11
N LEU A 89 -3.74 -0.08 -11.08
CA LEU A 89 -4.05 1.06 -10.21
C LEU A 89 -5.13 1.89 -10.89
N VAL A 90 -6.36 1.82 -10.40
CA VAL A 90 -7.52 2.28 -11.16
C VAL A 90 -8.12 3.59 -10.66
N GLU A 91 -7.90 3.97 -9.40
CA GLU A 91 -8.53 5.15 -8.84
C GLU A 91 -7.67 5.74 -7.70
N PRO A 92 -7.26 7.02 -7.81
CA PRO A 92 -6.54 7.67 -6.72
C PRO A 92 -7.49 7.99 -5.56
N CYS A 93 -6.98 7.90 -4.33
CA CYS A 93 -7.74 8.21 -3.11
C CYS A 93 -7.11 9.35 -2.33
N GLY A 94 -5.82 9.27 -2.08
CA GLY A 94 -5.11 10.23 -1.25
C GLY A 94 -3.65 9.91 -1.17
N ARG A 95 -3.03 10.35 -0.08
CA ARG A 95 -1.60 10.19 0.12
C ARG A 95 -1.30 10.09 1.61
N VAL A 96 -0.41 9.21 1.99
CA VAL A 96 0.02 9.14 3.39
C VAL A 96 0.97 10.29 3.69
N SER A 97 0.96 10.75 4.95
CA SER A 97 1.87 11.80 5.40
C SER A 97 3.32 11.30 5.42
N PRO A 98 4.31 12.20 5.38
CA PRO A 98 5.71 11.79 5.55
C PRO A 98 5.95 11.00 6.83
N ALA A 99 5.29 11.36 7.94
CA ALA A 99 5.40 10.63 9.19
C ALA A 99 4.88 9.20 9.07
N SER A 100 3.71 9.03 8.45
CA SER A 100 3.15 7.69 8.20
C SER A 100 4.03 6.89 7.26
N MET A 101 4.58 7.53 6.23
CA MET A 101 5.48 6.84 5.31
C MET A 101 6.73 6.33 6.02
N ARG A 102 7.30 7.11 6.94
CA ARG A 102 8.45 6.66 7.74
C ARG A 102 8.10 5.45 8.60
N ARG A 103 6.89 5.40 9.15
CA ARG A 103 6.44 4.23 9.92
C ARG A 103 6.29 2.99 9.03
N ILE A 104 5.77 3.19 7.82
CA ILE A 104 5.68 2.10 6.83
C ILE A 104 7.08 1.61 6.46
N GLU A 105 8.02 2.51 6.23
CA GLU A 105 9.42 2.15 5.96
C GLU A 105 10.02 1.30 7.09
N SER A 106 9.80 1.71 8.34
CA SER A 106 10.27 0.94 9.49
C SER A 106 9.65 -0.47 9.51
N GLY A 107 8.36 -0.56 9.20
CA GLY A 107 7.67 -1.85 9.11
C GLY A 107 8.22 -2.73 7.99
N LEU A 108 8.52 -2.13 6.85
CA LEU A 108 9.14 -2.87 5.73
C LEU A 108 10.52 -3.41 6.10
N ARG A 109 11.31 -2.63 6.84
CA ARG A 109 12.61 -3.11 7.34
C ARG A 109 12.44 -4.31 8.27
N VAL A 110 11.42 -4.29 9.11
CA VAL A 110 11.13 -5.41 10.02
C VAL A 110 10.79 -6.66 9.22
N VAL A 111 9.82 -6.56 8.31
CA VAL A 111 9.35 -7.75 7.57
C VAL A 111 10.38 -8.28 6.59
N LEU A 112 11.22 -7.41 6.03
CA LEU A 112 12.22 -7.78 5.03
C LEU A 112 13.63 -7.95 5.62
N SER A 113 13.80 -7.72 6.92
CA SER A 113 15.11 -7.82 7.60
C SER A 113 16.18 -6.91 7.00
N LEU A 114 15.81 -5.69 6.72
CA LEU A 114 16.73 -4.69 6.15
C LEU A 114 17.37 -3.80 7.21
#